data_b91b86534c606e2dd00842ccee70135a
#
_entry.id   b91b86534c606e2dd00842ccee70135a
#
_cell.length_a   1.000
_cell.length_b   1.000
_cell.length_c   1.000
_cell.angle_alpha   90.00
_cell.angle_beta   90.00
_cell.angle_gamma   90.00
#
_symmetry.space_group_name_H-M   'P 1'
#
loop_
_entity.id
_entity.type
_entity.pdbx_description
1 polymer ?
#
loop_
_entity_poly.entity_id
_entity_poly.type
_entity_poly.pdbx_seq_one_letter_code
_entity_poly.pdbx_strand_id
1 'polypeptide(L)'
;QGLETIHKTGTELLAFVNNYRRFTHVPQPQPALFYVEPFLERMAMLCNHEVEIEVSPKDLLVYADESLLSHVVTNLLKNAVEAFNGQEKLSAERNKQDGNVQGRNKQECRSADLQSAASKKAFIRLQAYANAQESIIIDVSNNAGLIPEDVASHIFIPFFTTKSEGSGIGLSLSRQIMRVSGGSLSLHQDKAQGITTFRIIIP
;
A
#
# COMPACT_ATOMS: atom_id res chain seq x y z
N GLN A 1 4.38 -22.95 -29.58
CA GLN A 1 5.41 -22.62 -28.58
C GLN A 1 6.23 -21.38 -28.94
N GLY A 2 6.90 -21.30 -30.15
CA GLY A 2 7.74 -20.15 -30.50
C GLY A 2 6.95 -18.82 -30.65
N LEU A 3 5.79 -18.85 -31.30
CA LEU A 3 4.92 -17.69 -31.49
C LEU A 3 4.31 -17.19 -30.16
N GLU A 4 3.95 -18.09 -29.27
CA GLU A 4 3.43 -17.74 -27.94
C GLU A 4 4.51 -17.06 -27.08
N THR A 5 5.74 -17.56 -27.15
CA THR A 5 6.88 -16.94 -26.44
C THR A 5 7.15 -15.53 -26.96
N ILE A 6 7.17 -15.34 -28.30
CA ILE A 6 7.36 -14.02 -28.91
C ILE A 6 6.23 -13.06 -28.51
N HIS A 7 4.98 -13.51 -28.55
CA HIS A 7 3.83 -12.71 -28.16
C HIS A 7 3.90 -12.31 -26.67
N LYS A 8 4.23 -13.25 -25.79
CA LYS A 8 4.39 -13.00 -24.36
C LYS A 8 5.50 -11.97 -24.07
N THR A 9 6.69 -12.19 -24.64
CA THR A 9 7.84 -11.28 -24.47
C THR A 9 7.55 -9.89 -25.04
N GLY A 10 6.87 -9.81 -26.20
CA GLY A 10 6.42 -8.53 -26.77
C GLY A 10 5.46 -7.78 -25.88
N THR A 11 4.49 -8.46 -25.27
CA THR A 11 3.54 -7.87 -24.34
C THR A 11 4.23 -7.39 -23.04
N GLU A 12 5.15 -8.16 -22.50
CA GLU A 12 5.96 -7.80 -21.34
C GLU A 12 6.82 -6.57 -21.61
N LEU A 13 7.46 -6.51 -22.78
CA LEU A 13 8.27 -5.35 -23.19
C LEU A 13 7.42 -4.08 -23.37
N LEU A 14 6.24 -4.19 -24.00
CA LEU A 14 5.31 -3.07 -24.11
C LEU A 14 4.82 -2.58 -22.76
N ALA A 15 4.51 -3.48 -21.85
CA ALA A 15 4.14 -3.14 -20.46
C ALA A 15 5.30 -2.43 -19.76
N PHE A 16 6.53 -2.89 -19.90
CA PHE A 16 7.72 -2.25 -19.35
C PHE A 16 7.91 -0.83 -19.92
N VAL A 17 7.85 -0.66 -21.25
CA VAL A 17 7.99 0.66 -21.90
C VAL A 17 6.90 1.63 -21.45
N ASN A 18 5.64 1.18 -21.36
CA ASN A 18 4.54 2.01 -20.90
C ASN A 18 4.72 2.42 -19.41
N ASN A 19 5.18 1.51 -18.60
CA ASN A 19 5.48 1.76 -17.20
C ASN A 19 6.66 2.74 -17.03
N TYR A 20 7.71 2.58 -17.83
CA TYR A 20 8.85 3.51 -17.87
C TYR A 20 8.43 4.92 -18.28
N ARG A 21 7.57 5.05 -19.30
CA ARG A 21 7.02 6.35 -19.72
C ARG A 21 6.21 7.02 -18.62
N ARG A 22 5.37 6.27 -17.91
CA ARG A 22 4.61 6.82 -16.75
C ARG A 22 5.52 7.31 -15.64
N PHE A 23 6.62 6.63 -15.40
CA PHE A 23 7.60 7.05 -14.40
C PHE A 23 8.39 8.30 -14.83
N THR A 24 8.77 8.41 -16.12
CA THR A 24 9.58 9.53 -16.61
C THR A 24 8.78 10.79 -16.94
N HIS A 25 7.47 10.66 -17.18
CA HIS A 25 6.59 11.75 -17.55
C HIS A 25 5.45 11.94 -16.56
N VAL A 26 5.78 12.39 -15.34
CA VAL A 26 4.75 12.91 -14.42
C VAL A 26 4.33 14.29 -14.96
N PRO A 27 3.04 14.51 -15.24
CA PRO A 27 2.57 15.81 -15.72
C PRO A 27 2.84 16.90 -14.68
N GLN A 28 2.91 18.15 -15.13
CA GLN A 28 2.99 19.29 -14.22
C GLN A 28 1.70 19.36 -13.40
N PRO A 29 1.80 19.46 -12.05
CA PRO A 29 0.62 19.57 -11.19
C PRO A 29 -0.22 20.79 -11.53
N GLN A 30 -1.53 20.61 -11.50
CA GLN A 30 -2.53 21.67 -11.60
C GLN A 30 -3.31 21.74 -10.27
N PRO A 31 -2.73 22.40 -9.25
CA PRO A 31 -3.32 22.37 -7.92
C PRO A 31 -4.58 23.24 -7.85
N ALA A 32 -5.57 22.75 -7.10
CA ALA A 32 -6.80 23.44 -6.76
C ALA A 32 -7.14 23.20 -5.29
N LEU A 33 -7.99 24.05 -4.70
CA LEU A 33 -8.50 23.84 -3.35
C LEU A 33 -9.67 22.86 -3.39
N PHE A 34 -9.64 21.86 -2.51
CA PHE A 34 -10.76 20.94 -2.31
C PHE A 34 -10.80 20.39 -0.87
N TYR A 35 -11.99 19.90 -0.48
CA TYR A 35 -12.18 19.25 0.82
C TYR A 35 -11.61 17.85 0.84
N VAL A 36 -10.84 17.53 1.90
CA VAL A 36 -10.16 16.25 2.04
C VAL A 36 -11.15 15.10 2.32
N GLU A 37 -12.17 15.31 3.17
CA GLU A 37 -13.12 14.26 3.54
C GLU A 37 -13.87 13.69 2.31
N PRO A 38 -14.55 14.48 1.45
CA PRO A 38 -15.21 13.97 0.25
C PRO A 38 -14.23 13.31 -0.74
N PHE A 39 -13.00 13.81 -0.82
CA PHE A 39 -11.96 13.20 -1.65
C PHE A 39 -11.62 11.79 -1.15
N LEU A 40 -11.34 11.61 0.15
CA LEU A 40 -11.03 10.30 0.73
C LEU A 40 -12.19 9.32 0.66
N GLU A 41 -13.43 9.79 0.83
CA GLU A 41 -14.63 8.97 0.64
C GLU A 41 -14.72 8.40 -0.78
N ARG A 42 -14.47 9.23 -1.81
CA ARG A 42 -14.43 8.75 -3.21
C ARG A 42 -13.33 7.72 -3.42
N MET A 43 -12.14 7.90 -2.81
CA MET A 43 -11.05 6.93 -2.92
C MET A 43 -11.39 5.60 -2.22
N ALA A 44 -12.03 5.66 -1.06
CA ALA A 44 -12.48 4.48 -0.33
C ALA A 44 -13.54 3.68 -1.10
N MET A 45 -14.47 4.35 -1.78
CA MET A 45 -15.49 3.69 -2.63
C MET A 45 -14.89 2.87 -3.79
N LEU A 46 -13.69 3.24 -4.26
CA LEU A 46 -12.98 2.49 -5.30
C LEU A 46 -12.27 1.24 -4.75
N CYS A 47 -12.20 1.11 -3.43
CA CYS A 47 -11.60 -0.02 -2.74
C CYS A 47 -12.69 -1.06 -2.45
N ASN A 48 -12.50 -2.32 -2.90
CA ASN A 48 -13.44 -3.42 -2.62
C ASN A 48 -13.33 -3.96 -1.18
N HIS A 49 -12.82 -3.15 -0.24
CA HIS A 49 -12.63 -3.48 1.17
C HIS A 49 -13.20 -2.36 2.03
N GLU A 50 -13.62 -2.70 3.25
CA GLU A 50 -14.02 -1.72 4.24
C GLU A 50 -12.82 -0.83 4.61
N VAL A 51 -12.97 0.49 4.43
CA VAL A 51 -11.94 1.48 4.73
C VAL A 51 -12.48 2.43 5.80
N GLU A 52 -11.80 2.52 6.92
CA GLU A 52 -12.10 3.48 7.98
C GLU A 52 -11.57 4.86 7.54
N ILE A 53 -12.39 5.91 7.66
CA ILE A 53 -11.99 7.28 7.31
C ILE A 53 -12.10 8.17 8.52
N GLU A 54 -11.03 8.92 8.82
CA GLU A 54 -10.95 9.87 9.91
C GLU A 54 -10.29 11.17 9.44
N VAL A 55 -11.05 12.26 9.39
CA VAL A 55 -10.56 13.59 8.99
C VAL A 55 -10.77 14.57 10.12
N SER A 56 -9.74 15.31 10.49
CA SER A 56 -9.79 16.31 11.57
C SER A 56 -8.99 17.57 11.21
N PRO A 57 -9.64 18.73 11.14
CA PRO A 57 -11.11 18.97 11.23
C PRO A 57 -11.83 18.43 10.00
N LYS A 58 -13.17 18.26 10.08
CA LYS A 58 -13.97 17.73 8.96
C LYS A 58 -13.99 18.63 7.72
N ASP A 59 -13.87 19.92 7.93
CA ASP A 59 -13.78 20.93 6.88
C ASP A 59 -12.35 21.18 6.39
N LEU A 60 -11.45 20.17 6.61
CA LEU A 60 -10.05 20.25 6.19
C LEU A 60 -9.95 20.46 4.67
N LEU A 61 -9.29 21.55 4.28
CA LEU A 61 -8.99 21.89 2.88
C LEU A 61 -7.55 21.54 2.55
N VAL A 62 -7.31 21.14 1.30
CA VAL A 62 -5.97 20.92 0.75
C VAL A 62 -5.83 21.64 -0.58
N TYR A 63 -4.67 22.23 -0.84
CA TYR A 63 -4.28 22.80 -2.12
C TYR A 63 -3.36 21.85 -2.87
N ALA A 64 -3.93 21.04 -3.77
CA ALA A 64 -3.18 19.99 -4.48
C ALA A 64 -3.82 19.69 -5.85
N ASP A 65 -3.09 18.95 -6.68
CA ASP A 65 -3.68 18.35 -7.89
C ASP A 65 -4.45 17.08 -7.48
N GLU A 66 -5.77 17.17 -7.53
CA GLU A 66 -6.69 16.08 -7.12
C GLU A 66 -6.45 14.80 -7.94
N SER A 67 -6.17 14.92 -9.24
CA SER A 67 -5.93 13.74 -10.10
C SER A 67 -4.63 13.03 -9.72
N LEU A 68 -3.55 13.78 -9.53
CA LEU A 68 -2.27 13.22 -9.11
C LEU A 68 -2.35 12.62 -7.71
N LEU A 69 -3.02 13.29 -6.78
CA LEU A 69 -3.21 12.78 -5.42
C LEU A 69 -4.10 11.51 -5.43
N SER A 70 -5.12 11.45 -6.29
CA SER A 70 -5.94 10.24 -6.49
C SER A 70 -5.10 9.04 -6.93
N HIS A 71 -4.15 9.24 -7.84
CA HIS A 71 -3.23 8.18 -8.25
C HIS A 71 -2.39 7.65 -7.09
N VAL A 72 -1.87 8.56 -6.25
CA VAL A 72 -1.09 8.20 -5.07
C VAL A 72 -1.92 7.38 -4.08
N VAL A 73 -3.07 7.92 -3.65
CA VAL A 73 -3.94 7.27 -2.66
C VAL A 73 -4.45 5.92 -3.15
N THR A 74 -4.89 5.83 -4.42
CA THR A 74 -5.35 4.56 -5.03
C THR A 74 -4.25 3.51 -5.05
N ASN A 75 -3.02 3.89 -5.38
CA ASN A 75 -1.89 2.97 -5.35
C ASN A 75 -1.58 2.46 -3.93
N LEU A 76 -1.66 3.32 -2.92
CA LEU A 76 -1.44 2.95 -1.52
C LEU A 76 -2.56 2.04 -1.00
N LEU A 77 -3.82 2.33 -1.31
CA LEU A 77 -4.96 1.46 -0.98
C LEU A 77 -4.83 0.09 -1.64
N LYS A 78 -4.47 0.05 -2.93
CA LYS A 78 -4.21 -1.21 -3.64
C LYS A 78 -3.11 -2.03 -2.95
N ASN A 79 -2.02 -1.39 -2.54
CA ASN A 79 -0.94 -2.06 -1.81
C ASN A 79 -1.40 -2.62 -0.46
N ALA A 80 -2.26 -1.90 0.27
CA ALA A 80 -2.84 -2.36 1.53
C ALA A 80 -3.72 -3.60 1.33
N VAL A 81 -4.60 -3.59 0.32
CA VAL A 81 -5.46 -4.75 -0.03
C VAL A 81 -4.62 -5.96 -0.43
N GLU A 82 -3.61 -5.77 -1.28
CA GLU A 82 -2.73 -6.86 -1.73
C GLU A 82 -1.92 -7.47 -0.59
N ALA A 83 -1.58 -6.69 0.45
CA ALA A 83 -0.90 -7.19 1.64
C ALA A 83 -1.76 -8.20 2.41
N PHE A 84 -3.07 -7.96 2.55
CA PHE A 84 -4.00 -8.92 3.16
C PHE A 84 -4.13 -10.20 2.33
N ASN A 85 -4.31 -10.07 1.01
CA ASN A 85 -4.41 -11.22 0.10
C ASN A 85 -3.15 -12.11 0.14
N GLY A 86 -1.98 -11.50 0.34
CA GLY A 86 -0.71 -12.21 0.51
C GLY A 86 -0.65 -13.02 1.81
N GLN A 87 -1.18 -12.50 2.92
CA GLN A 87 -1.25 -13.21 4.19
C GLN A 87 -2.20 -14.41 4.15
N GLU A 88 -3.36 -14.26 3.51
CA GLU A 88 -4.32 -15.34 3.35
C GLU A 88 -3.73 -16.53 2.58
N LYS A 89 -2.97 -16.25 1.50
CA LYS A 89 -2.28 -17.30 0.73
C LYS A 89 -1.24 -18.04 1.55
N LEU A 90 -0.39 -17.32 2.29
CA LEU A 90 0.63 -17.92 3.17
C LEU A 90 0.02 -18.76 4.28
N SER A 91 -1.10 -18.34 4.85
CA SER A 91 -1.82 -19.09 5.88
C SER A 91 -2.45 -20.36 5.32
N ALA A 92 -3.01 -20.31 4.11
CA ALA A 92 -3.59 -21.44 3.41
C ALA A 92 -2.53 -22.50 3.01
N GLU A 93 -1.34 -22.07 2.63
CA GLU A 93 -0.21 -22.97 2.29
C GLU A 93 0.36 -23.67 3.52
N ARG A 94 0.50 -22.99 4.66
CA ARG A 94 0.91 -23.60 5.94
C ARG A 94 -0.06 -24.68 6.38
N ASN A 95 -1.36 -24.43 6.32
CA ASN A 95 -2.40 -25.39 6.70
C ASN A 95 -2.40 -26.64 5.79
N LYS A 96 -1.96 -26.55 4.54
CA LYS A 96 -1.81 -27.69 3.63
C LYS A 96 -0.58 -28.55 3.95
N GLN A 97 0.51 -27.95 4.43
CA GLN A 97 1.73 -28.70 4.82
C GLN A 97 1.53 -29.44 6.14
N ASP A 98 0.83 -28.87 7.12
CA ASP A 98 0.54 -29.51 8.41
C ASP A 98 -0.48 -30.65 8.29
N GLY A 99 -1.32 -30.68 7.24
CA GLY A 99 -2.28 -31.73 6.97
C GLY A 99 -1.69 -33.08 6.50
N ASN A 100 -0.39 -33.14 6.18
CA ASN A 100 0.27 -34.34 5.65
C ASN A 100 1.21 -35.05 6.65
N VAL A 101 1.17 -34.67 7.93
CA VAL A 101 1.89 -35.38 9.00
C VAL A 101 0.89 -36.09 9.88
N GLN A 102 0.34 -37.22 9.40
CA GLN A 102 -0.31 -38.22 10.25
C GLN A 102 0.77 -39.07 10.96
N GLY A 103 0.89 -38.86 12.26
CA GLY A 103 1.52 -39.79 13.17
C GLY A 103 2.86 -39.37 13.75
N ARG A 104 2.82 -38.58 14.82
CA ARG A 104 3.65 -38.74 16.02
C ARG A 104 3.28 -37.71 17.10
N ASN A 105 2.82 -38.28 18.25
CA ASN A 105 2.73 -37.67 19.59
C ASN A 105 2.26 -36.22 19.74
N LYS A 106 0.93 -36.08 19.89
CA LYS A 106 0.31 -34.99 20.64
C LYS A 106 0.63 -35.14 22.13
N GLN A 107 1.71 -34.61 22.59
CA GLN A 107 1.90 -34.17 23.99
C GLN A 107 3.19 -33.38 24.10
N GLU A 108 3.12 -32.21 24.72
CA GLU A 108 4.23 -31.28 25.00
C GLU A 108 4.67 -30.35 23.85
N CYS A 109 3.80 -29.45 23.44
CA CYS A 109 4.10 -28.05 23.04
C CYS A 109 2.81 -27.24 23.03
N ARG A 110 2.08 -27.27 24.14
CA ARG A 110 0.94 -26.36 24.41
C ARG A 110 1.28 -25.58 25.66
N SER A 111 1.71 -24.36 25.47
CA SER A 111 1.60 -23.26 26.43
C SER A 111 2.85 -22.37 26.37
N ALA A 112 2.82 -21.36 25.58
CA ALA A 112 3.40 -20.04 25.80
C ALA A 112 3.11 -19.04 24.68
N ASP A 113 2.97 -19.47 23.38
CA ASP A 113 2.93 -18.51 22.26
C ASP A 113 1.55 -18.30 21.60
N LEU A 114 0.48 -18.90 22.13
CA LEU A 114 -0.87 -18.83 21.56
C LEU A 114 -1.82 -17.84 22.25
N GLN A 115 -1.36 -17.07 23.23
CA GLN A 115 -2.23 -16.14 23.99
C GLN A 115 -2.08 -14.65 23.62
N SER A 116 -1.27 -14.26 22.64
CA SER A 116 -1.17 -12.84 22.24
C SER A 116 -1.71 -12.52 20.84
N ALA A 117 -2.18 -13.51 20.10
CA ALA A 117 -2.90 -13.30 18.84
C ALA A 117 -4.41 -13.25 19.10
N ALA A 118 -4.86 -12.32 19.94
CA ALA A 118 -6.24 -11.82 19.83
C ALA A 118 -6.37 -11.35 18.38
N SER A 119 -7.23 -12.01 17.61
CA SER A 119 -7.49 -11.77 16.19
C SER A 119 -7.88 -10.30 16.01
N LYS A 120 -6.88 -9.42 15.83
CA LYS A 120 -7.13 -8.01 15.53
C LYS A 120 -7.89 -7.98 14.22
N LYS A 121 -9.10 -7.41 14.22
CA LYS A 121 -9.89 -7.22 12.99
C LYS A 121 -8.98 -6.58 11.94
N ALA A 122 -8.93 -7.17 10.75
CA ALA A 122 -8.22 -6.57 9.61
C ALA A 122 -8.82 -5.19 9.32
N PHE A 123 -7.98 -4.17 9.14
CA PHE A 123 -8.42 -2.83 8.80
C PHE A 123 -7.51 -2.15 7.78
N ILE A 124 -8.12 -1.31 6.97
CA ILE A 124 -7.46 -0.27 6.17
C ILE A 124 -8.02 1.06 6.67
N ARG A 125 -7.15 2.02 6.99
CA ARG A 125 -7.57 3.32 7.51
C ARG A 125 -6.93 4.45 6.73
N LEU A 126 -7.75 5.47 6.41
CA LEU A 126 -7.36 6.76 5.88
C LEU A 126 -7.53 7.80 6.98
N GLN A 127 -6.45 8.42 7.41
CA GLN A 127 -6.51 9.53 8.36
C GLN A 127 -5.97 10.79 7.71
N ALA A 128 -6.63 11.93 7.93
CA ALA A 128 -6.15 13.21 7.44
C ALA A 128 -6.26 14.29 8.51
N TYR A 129 -5.20 15.09 8.64
CA TYR A 129 -5.13 16.17 9.61
C TYR A 129 -4.06 17.21 9.21
N ALA A 130 -4.14 18.42 9.79
CA ALA A 130 -3.08 19.41 9.67
C ALA A 130 -2.06 19.24 10.80
N ASN A 131 -0.77 19.35 10.48
CA ASN A 131 0.28 19.37 11.51
C ASN A 131 0.53 20.80 12.04
N ALA A 132 1.44 20.94 12.98
CA ALA A 132 1.80 22.24 13.57
C ALA A 132 2.43 23.24 12.57
N GLN A 133 2.87 22.79 11.41
CA GLN A 133 3.41 23.60 10.32
C GLN A 133 2.37 23.88 9.23
N GLU A 134 1.09 23.65 9.51
CA GLU A 134 -0.04 23.81 8.59
C GLU A 134 0.00 22.89 7.34
N SER A 135 0.94 21.94 7.29
CA SER A 135 0.96 20.93 6.22
C SER A 135 -0.14 19.90 6.44
N ILE A 136 -0.77 19.49 5.36
CA ILE A 136 -1.79 18.44 5.39
C ILE A 136 -1.10 17.08 5.37
N ILE A 137 -1.42 16.25 6.35
CA ILE A 137 -0.97 14.88 6.45
C ILE A 137 -2.13 13.96 6.03
N ILE A 138 -1.84 13.02 5.13
CA ILE A 138 -2.77 11.91 4.82
C ILE A 138 -2.03 10.61 5.09
N ASP A 139 -2.50 9.84 6.06
CA ASP A 139 -1.97 8.54 6.42
C ASP A 139 -2.85 7.43 5.85
N VAL A 140 -2.23 6.49 5.14
CA VAL A 140 -2.84 5.25 4.65
C VAL A 140 -2.26 4.11 5.46
N SER A 141 -3.04 3.58 6.40
CA SER A 141 -2.58 2.58 7.38
C SER A 141 -3.30 1.25 7.20
N ASN A 142 -2.59 0.15 7.46
CA ASN A 142 -3.17 -1.20 7.52
C ASN A 142 -2.44 -2.06 8.55
N ASN A 143 -3.09 -3.13 9.01
CA ASN A 143 -2.52 -4.12 9.92
C ASN A 143 -2.26 -5.48 9.25
N ALA A 144 -2.05 -5.49 7.92
CA ALA A 144 -1.68 -6.68 7.17
C ALA A 144 -0.23 -7.14 7.40
N GLY A 145 0.43 -6.64 8.44
CA GLY A 145 1.80 -6.97 8.80
C GLY A 145 2.82 -5.92 8.41
N LEU A 146 4.01 -6.11 8.93
CA LEU A 146 5.13 -5.19 8.71
C LEU A 146 5.91 -5.58 7.45
N ILE A 147 6.44 -4.59 6.77
CA ILE A 147 7.39 -4.77 5.67
C ILE A 147 8.77 -5.05 6.30
N PRO A 148 9.47 -6.15 5.94
CA PRO A 148 10.81 -6.43 6.44
C PRO A 148 11.78 -5.27 6.19
N GLU A 149 12.76 -5.07 7.08
CA GLU A 149 13.65 -3.88 7.02
C GLU A 149 14.51 -3.85 5.75
N ASP A 150 14.95 -5.01 5.29
CA ASP A 150 15.68 -5.18 4.03
C ASP A 150 14.81 -4.79 2.81
N VAL A 151 13.53 -5.11 2.83
CA VAL A 151 12.55 -4.73 1.81
C VAL A 151 12.20 -3.25 1.93
N ALA A 152 11.94 -2.75 3.14
CA ALA A 152 11.50 -1.38 3.43
C ALA A 152 12.47 -0.31 2.87
N SER A 153 13.77 -0.60 2.89
CA SER A 153 14.80 0.29 2.34
C SER A 153 14.73 0.42 0.81
N HIS A 154 14.09 -0.53 0.11
CA HIS A 154 14.06 -0.63 -1.35
C HIS A 154 12.69 -0.36 -1.99
N ILE A 155 11.61 -0.27 -1.20
CA ILE A 155 10.22 -0.16 -1.72
C ILE A 155 9.98 1.04 -2.64
N PHE A 156 10.78 2.09 -2.53
CA PHE A 156 10.68 3.28 -3.39
C PHE A 156 11.66 3.27 -4.56
N ILE A 157 12.46 2.21 -4.72
CA ILE A 157 13.34 2.05 -5.89
C ILE A 157 12.48 1.58 -7.08
N PRO A 158 12.57 2.24 -8.24
CA PRO A 158 11.83 1.82 -9.43
C PRO A 158 12.13 0.36 -9.81
N PHE A 159 11.11 -0.37 -10.22
CA PHE A 159 11.15 -1.78 -10.61
C PHE A 159 11.45 -2.77 -9.48
N PHE A 160 11.65 -2.30 -8.25
CA PHE A 160 11.75 -3.19 -7.10
C PHE A 160 10.36 -3.71 -6.70
N THR A 161 10.20 -5.03 -6.63
CA THR A 161 8.95 -5.68 -6.22
C THR A 161 9.24 -7.03 -5.57
N THR A 162 8.47 -7.37 -4.57
CA THR A 162 8.42 -8.71 -3.96
C THR A 162 7.25 -9.54 -4.48
N LYS A 163 6.43 -8.97 -5.39
CA LYS A 163 5.22 -9.58 -5.94
C LYS A 163 5.52 -10.20 -7.30
N SER A 164 5.01 -11.41 -7.56
CA SER A 164 5.22 -12.13 -8.83
C SER A 164 4.67 -11.39 -10.06
N GLU A 165 3.58 -10.64 -9.90
CA GLU A 165 2.93 -9.89 -10.98
C GLU A 165 3.05 -8.35 -10.80
N GLY A 166 3.90 -7.92 -9.89
CA GLY A 166 4.10 -6.50 -9.60
C GLY A 166 5.05 -5.83 -10.57
N SER A 167 4.70 -4.66 -11.11
CA SER A 167 5.61 -3.86 -11.95
C SER A 167 6.75 -3.18 -11.18
N GLY A 168 6.66 -3.10 -9.84
CA GLY A 168 7.63 -2.40 -8.98
C GLY A 168 7.69 -0.87 -9.19
N ILE A 169 6.68 -0.28 -9.86
CA ILE A 169 6.69 1.15 -10.19
C ILE A 169 5.74 1.95 -9.30
N GLY A 170 4.71 1.34 -8.75
CA GLY A 170 3.64 2.06 -8.05
C GLY A 170 4.16 3.00 -6.96
N LEU A 171 4.93 2.51 -5.98
CA LEU A 171 5.43 3.32 -4.88
C LEU A 171 6.48 4.36 -5.33
N SER A 172 7.37 4.01 -6.25
CA SER A 172 8.35 4.94 -6.80
C SER A 172 7.68 6.08 -7.59
N LEU A 173 6.65 5.77 -8.38
CA LEU A 173 5.84 6.77 -9.09
C LEU A 173 5.06 7.65 -8.11
N SER A 174 4.42 7.06 -7.10
CA SER A 174 3.73 7.83 -6.06
C SER A 174 4.66 8.81 -5.36
N ARG A 175 5.89 8.38 -5.03
CA ARG A 175 6.90 9.26 -4.44
C ARG A 175 7.34 10.38 -5.39
N GLN A 176 7.47 10.07 -6.68
CA GLN A 176 7.80 11.05 -7.71
C GLN A 176 6.68 12.09 -7.88
N ILE A 177 5.43 11.66 -7.92
CA ILE A 177 4.24 12.54 -7.96
C ILE A 177 4.28 13.49 -6.77
N MET A 178 4.46 12.98 -5.55
CA MET A 178 4.51 13.83 -4.36
C MET A 178 5.65 14.83 -4.42
N ARG A 179 6.84 14.44 -4.91
CA ARG A 179 7.97 15.36 -5.07
C ARG A 179 7.69 16.50 -6.04
N VAL A 180 7.10 16.21 -7.21
CA VAL A 180 6.78 17.27 -8.20
C VAL A 180 5.64 18.17 -7.72
N SER A 181 4.78 17.67 -6.83
CA SER A 181 3.73 18.43 -6.16
C SER A 181 4.21 19.21 -4.92
N GLY A 182 5.52 19.23 -4.65
CA GLY A 182 6.11 19.93 -3.50
C GLY A 182 5.95 19.19 -2.16
N GLY A 183 5.35 18.01 -2.15
CA GLY A 183 5.10 17.21 -0.96
C GLY A 183 6.07 16.04 -0.80
N SER A 184 5.73 15.10 0.08
CA SER A 184 6.55 13.90 0.31
C SER A 184 5.70 12.66 0.57
N LEU A 185 6.30 11.48 0.37
CA LEU A 185 5.74 10.18 0.70
C LEU A 185 6.77 9.38 1.48
N SER A 186 6.39 8.87 2.66
CA SER A 186 7.25 8.09 3.56
C SER A 186 6.53 6.85 4.11
N LEU A 187 7.32 5.87 4.56
CA LEU A 187 6.86 4.68 5.24
C LEU A 187 7.10 4.84 6.74
N HIS A 188 6.10 4.54 7.54
CA HIS A 188 6.17 4.43 8.99
C HIS A 188 5.63 3.07 9.43
N GLN A 189 6.26 2.44 10.41
CA GLN A 189 5.86 1.15 10.92
C GLN A 189 5.83 1.15 12.44
N ASP A 190 4.67 0.80 13.00
CA ASP A 190 4.53 0.53 14.43
C ASP A 190 4.73 -0.97 14.68
N LYS A 191 5.93 -1.33 15.15
CA LYS A 191 6.29 -2.72 15.45
C LYS A 191 5.47 -3.31 16.61
N ALA A 192 5.04 -2.49 17.57
CA ALA A 192 4.27 -2.94 18.73
C ALA A 192 2.83 -3.30 18.34
N GLN A 193 2.26 -2.54 17.43
CA GLN A 193 0.89 -2.75 16.96
C GLN A 193 0.80 -3.59 15.69
N GLY A 194 1.91 -3.78 14.96
CA GLY A 194 1.94 -4.47 13.68
C GLY A 194 1.30 -3.65 12.56
N ILE A 195 1.38 -2.31 12.64
CA ILE A 195 0.74 -1.40 11.69
C ILE A 195 1.79 -0.84 10.71
N THR A 196 1.46 -0.91 9.43
CA THR A 196 2.21 -0.25 8.35
C THR A 196 1.43 0.97 7.89
N THR A 197 2.08 2.13 7.85
CA THR A 197 1.49 3.42 7.46
C THR A 197 2.33 4.07 6.36
N PHE A 198 1.69 4.40 5.25
CA PHE A 198 2.26 5.30 4.25
C PHE A 198 1.75 6.72 4.51
N ARG A 199 2.67 7.63 4.77
CA ARG A 199 2.38 9.03 5.09
C ARG A 199 2.65 9.93 3.90
N ILE A 200 1.62 10.66 3.48
CA ILE A 200 1.67 11.72 2.49
C ILE A 200 1.72 13.05 3.25
N ILE A 201 2.64 13.93 2.87
CA ILE A 201 2.72 15.31 3.40
C ILE A 201 2.55 16.28 2.23
N ILE A 202 1.60 17.20 2.36
CA ILE A 202 1.32 18.27 1.40
C ILE A 202 1.53 19.59 2.14
N PRO A 203 2.45 20.46 1.68
CA PRO A 203 2.77 21.73 2.32
C PRO A 203 1.64 22.75 2.22
#